data_f7f21157a9640edbf084ff69354fc59d
#
_entry.id   f7f21157a9640edbf084ff69354fc59d
#
_cell.length_a   1.000
_cell.length_b   1.000
_cell.length_c   1.000
_cell.angle_alpha   90.00
_cell.angle_beta   90.00
_cell.angle_gamma   90.00
#
_symmetry.space_group_name_H-M   'P 1'
#
loop_
_entity.id
_entity.type
_entity.pdbx_description
1 polymer ?
#
loop_
_entity_poly.entity_id
_entity_poly.type
_entity_poly.pdbx_seq_one_letter_code
_entity_poly.pdbx_strand_id
1 'polypeptide(L)'
;LKSNHAYRILFLFIVLPLVAMGQSATLRGIVLNELNEPLEGVNIVSDTKGTTTNSNGFYIIKIPANTDVKIRFSHVNYKNVEVPFNLKNGEEFEFNPVLKSNYEQIETVIITGSKRKELEGVTTISPQIIRTIKGAQPGVENLLKTLPGVNISNELSTQYAVRGGNFDENLVYVNEIEVYRPFLVRSGQQEGLSFVNTAMVQNLDFSAGGFQAKYGDKLSSVLDITYRTPIKFGVQADLSLLGGSLTAESVSKDSKFSTLIGLRYRDNSLLVEAKETQTNFRPRFADIQTYLTYKFSDKFHLSFL
;
A
#
# COMPACT_ATOMS: atom_id res chain seq x y z
N LEU A 1 9.58 35.59 60.59
CA LEU A 1 9.94 35.92 59.15
C LEU A 1 10.91 34.95 58.48
N LYS A 2 11.26 33.80 59.05
CA LYS A 2 12.22 32.81 58.46
C LYS A 2 11.56 31.62 57.73
N SER A 3 10.25 31.45 57.75
CA SER A 3 9.57 30.22 57.25
C SER A 3 9.25 30.25 55.74
N ASN A 4 9.14 31.43 55.10
CA ASN A 4 8.66 31.51 53.72
C ASN A 4 9.71 31.18 52.62
N HIS A 5 10.99 31.15 52.97
CA HIS A 5 12.04 30.83 51.98
C HIS A 5 12.14 29.32 51.73
N ALA A 6 11.91 28.48 52.73
CA ALA A 6 11.93 27.03 52.57
C ALA A 6 10.79 26.53 51.64
N TYR A 7 9.60 27.06 51.78
CA TYR A 7 8.47 26.71 50.89
C TYR A 7 8.68 27.21 49.47
N ARG A 8 9.31 28.35 49.27
CA ARG A 8 9.65 28.86 47.92
C ARG A 8 10.72 27.99 47.24
N ILE A 9 11.72 27.56 48.00
CA ILE A 9 12.74 26.65 47.45
C ILE A 9 12.15 25.26 47.18
N LEU A 10 11.30 24.74 48.06
CA LEU A 10 10.59 23.47 47.83
C LEU A 10 9.67 23.53 46.63
N PHE A 11 8.94 24.64 46.45
CA PHE A 11 8.08 24.86 45.26
C PHE A 11 8.91 24.95 43.99
N LEU A 12 10.05 25.59 44.00
CA LEU A 12 10.97 25.65 42.87
C LEU A 12 11.51 24.26 42.48
N PHE A 13 11.82 23.42 43.48
CA PHE A 13 12.28 22.03 43.24
C PHE A 13 11.17 21.09 42.72
N ILE A 14 9.91 21.35 43.03
CA ILE A 14 8.76 20.56 42.55
C ILE A 14 8.40 20.98 41.13
N VAL A 15 8.60 22.25 40.75
CA VAL A 15 8.28 22.76 39.42
C VAL A 15 9.40 22.48 38.40
N LEU A 16 10.66 22.36 38.86
CA LEU A 16 11.80 22.13 37.96
C LEU A 16 11.72 20.84 37.11
N PRO A 17 11.23 19.69 37.59
CA PRO A 17 11.13 18.48 36.76
C PRO A 17 10.03 18.51 35.74
N LEU A 18 9.05 19.42 35.86
CA LEU A 18 7.96 19.58 34.87
C LEU A 18 8.42 20.24 33.56
N VAL A 19 9.56 20.91 33.56
CA VAL A 19 10.13 21.57 32.36
C VAL A 19 11.06 20.63 31.57
N ALA A 20 11.46 19.52 32.18
CA ALA A 20 12.38 18.55 31.57
C ALA A 20 11.72 17.48 30.68
N MET A 21 10.44 17.64 30.30
CA MET A 21 9.85 16.82 29.26
C MET A 21 10.49 17.19 27.93
N GLY A 22 11.41 16.36 27.48
CA GLY A 22 12.12 16.55 26.22
C GLY A 22 11.12 16.80 25.07
N GLN A 23 11.22 17.98 24.50
CA GLN A 23 10.41 18.35 23.32
C GLN A 23 10.77 17.39 22.19
N SER A 24 9.78 16.70 21.65
CA SER A 24 9.98 15.71 20.59
C SER A 24 8.96 15.88 19.47
N ALA A 25 9.40 15.63 18.26
CA ALA A 25 8.57 15.50 17.09
C ALA A 25 8.64 14.05 16.58
N THR A 26 7.69 13.67 15.75
CA THR A 26 7.62 12.32 15.18
C THR A 26 7.80 12.41 13.67
N LEU A 27 8.80 11.73 13.14
CA LEU A 27 8.99 11.53 11.71
C LEU A 27 8.54 10.10 11.36
N ARG A 28 7.72 9.97 10.33
CA ARG A 28 7.23 8.67 9.85
C ARG A 28 7.12 8.63 8.34
N GLY A 29 7.09 7.45 7.75
CA GLY A 29 6.93 7.30 6.31
C GLY A 29 7.26 5.92 5.80
N ILE A 30 7.31 5.78 4.49
CA ILE A 30 7.73 4.57 3.80
C ILE A 30 9.00 4.88 3.01
N VAL A 31 10.02 4.03 3.17
CA VAL A 31 11.22 4.08 2.33
C VAL A 31 10.98 3.24 1.09
N LEU A 32 11.22 3.83 -0.08
CA LEU A 32 11.00 3.21 -1.38
C LEU A 32 12.32 3.07 -2.14
N ASN A 33 12.35 2.16 -3.11
CA ASN A 33 13.39 2.11 -4.13
C ASN A 33 13.00 2.93 -5.37
N GLU A 34 13.84 2.94 -6.40
CA GLU A 34 13.61 3.65 -7.67
C GLU A 34 12.40 3.10 -8.45
N LEU A 35 11.97 1.86 -8.15
CA LEU A 35 10.79 1.22 -8.74
C LEU A 35 9.51 1.47 -7.91
N ASN A 36 9.60 2.36 -6.88
CA ASN A 36 8.54 2.63 -5.91
C ASN A 36 8.11 1.40 -5.08
N GLU A 37 9.01 0.44 -4.90
CA GLU A 37 8.78 -0.70 -4.02
C GLU A 37 9.26 -0.37 -2.61
N PRO A 38 8.54 -0.82 -1.56
CA PRO A 38 8.93 -0.60 -0.18
C PRO A 38 10.21 -1.37 0.16
N LEU A 39 11.12 -0.70 0.86
CA LEU A 39 12.39 -1.28 1.30
C LEU A 39 12.35 -1.69 2.76
N GLU A 40 12.48 -3.00 3.01
CA GLU A 40 12.64 -3.57 4.34
C GLU A 40 14.11 -3.43 4.82
N GLY A 41 14.30 -3.29 6.14
CA GLY A 41 15.64 -3.31 6.74
C GLY A 41 16.48 -2.06 6.52
N VAL A 42 15.89 -0.96 6.06
CA VAL A 42 16.58 0.33 5.98
C VAL A 42 16.82 0.86 7.38
N ASN A 43 18.07 1.12 7.72
CA ASN A 43 18.43 1.78 8.97
C ASN A 43 18.18 3.28 8.86
N ILE A 44 17.38 3.81 9.78
CA ILE A 44 17.09 5.24 9.91
C ILE A 44 17.69 5.70 11.22
N VAL A 45 18.69 6.55 11.15
CA VAL A 45 19.47 6.97 12.32
C VAL A 45 19.47 8.49 12.41
N SER A 46 19.17 9.01 13.61
CA SER A 46 19.46 10.37 14.03
C SER A 46 20.66 10.34 15.00
N ASP A 47 21.14 11.51 15.39
CA ASP A 47 22.26 11.62 16.34
C ASP A 47 21.99 10.91 17.69
N THR A 48 20.73 10.74 18.04
CA THR A 48 20.32 10.22 19.37
C THR A 48 19.54 8.91 19.33
N LYS A 49 18.92 8.57 18.21
CA LYS A 49 18.02 7.40 18.09
C LYS A 49 18.10 6.78 16.71
N GLY A 50 17.77 5.48 16.64
CA GLY A 50 17.67 4.75 15.39
C GLY A 50 16.42 3.86 15.36
N THR A 51 15.96 3.55 14.15
CA THR A 51 14.91 2.59 13.85
C THR A 51 15.20 1.91 12.53
N THR A 52 14.47 0.85 12.20
CA THR A 52 14.56 0.15 10.91
C THR A 52 13.20 0.06 10.27
N THR A 53 13.16 0.03 8.94
CA THR A 53 11.91 -0.22 8.20
C THR A 53 11.47 -1.67 8.35
N ASN A 54 10.16 -1.87 8.44
CA ASN A 54 9.54 -3.20 8.42
C ASN A 54 9.39 -3.72 6.97
N SER A 55 8.78 -4.90 6.80
CA SER A 55 8.52 -5.54 5.51
C SER A 55 7.72 -4.68 4.50
N ASN A 56 6.97 -3.70 4.99
CA ASN A 56 6.23 -2.74 4.17
C ASN A 56 7.00 -1.42 3.94
N GLY A 57 8.30 -1.40 4.26
CA GLY A 57 9.13 -0.19 4.15
C GLY A 57 8.79 0.91 5.16
N PHE A 58 7.85 0.67 6.08
CA PHE A 58 7.38 1.68 7.03
C PHE A 58 8.36 1.89 8.17
N TYR A 59 8.52 3.15 8.57
CA TYR A 59 9.29 3.55 9.74
C TYR A 59 8.59 4.63 10.56
N ILE A 60 8.94 4.71 11.82
CA ILE A 60 8.59 5.79 12.73
C ILE A 60 9.77 6.05 13.66
N ILE A 61 10.16 7.31 13.80
CA ILE A 61 11.25 7.73 14.68
C ILE A 61 10.86 9.03 15.41
N LYS A 62 11.16 9.08 16.71
CA LYS A 62 11.02 10.30 17.52
C LYS A 62 12.34 11.05 17.54
N ILE A 63 12.32 12.31 17.14
CA ILE A 63 13.48 13.18 17.08
C ILE A 63 13.29 14.39 18.01
N PRO A 64 14.38 15.04 18.46
CA PRO A 64 14.30 16.31 19.17
C PRO A 64 13.56 17.34 18.34
N ALA A 65 12.69 18.12 19.00
CA ALA A 65 11.97 19.20 18.35
C ALA A 65 12.73 20.53 18.45
N ASN A 66 12.42 21.48 17.56
CA ASN A 66 13.00 22.84 17.50
C ASN A 66 14.55 22.85 17.38
N THR A 67 15.12 21.80 16.80
CA THR A 67 16.57 21.67 16.54
C THR A 67 16.77 21.07 15.16
N ASP A 68 17.86 21.41 14.50
CA ASP A 68 18.23 20.80 13.23
C ASP A 68 18.78 19.39 13.49
N VAL A 69 18.05 18.39 13.06
CA VAL A 69 18.40 16.98 13.19
C VAL A 69 18.64 16.39 11.81
N LYS A 70 19.82 15.81 11.59
CA LYS A 70 20.11 15.06 10.36
C LYS A 70 19.65 13.62 10.51
N ILE A 71 18.81 13.18 9.60
CA ILE A 71 18.37 11.79 9.53
C ILE A 71 19.07 11.11 8.36
N ARG A 72 19.77 10.02 8.66
CA ARG A 72 20.41 9.19 7.67
C ARG A 72 19.59 7.93 7.42
N PHE A 73 19.27 7.69 6.17
CA PHE A 73 18.67 6.47 5.66
C PHE A 73 19.76 5.65 4.98
N SER A 74 20.01 4.44 5.47
CA SER A 74 21.08 3.58 4.95
C SER A 74 20.61 2.14 4.77
N HIS A 75 21.03 1.53 3.67
CA HIS A 75 20.77 0.13 3.36
C HIS A 75 21.93 -0.43 2.53
N VAL A 76 22.26 -1.73 2.71
CA VAL A 76 23.45 -2.37 2.12
C VAL A 76 23.55 -2.19 0.61
N ASN A 77 22.40 -2.22 -0.09
CA ASN A 77 22.35 -2.20 -1.55
C ASN A 77 22.00 -0.82 -2.14
N TYR A 78 21.89 0.22 -1.31
CA TYR A 78 21.42 1.54 -1.75
C TYR A 78 22.35 2.64 -1.27
N LYS A 79 22.38 3.76 -2.01
CA LYS A 79 23.11 4.96 -1.62
C LYS A 79 22.46 5.57 -0.39
N ASN A 80 23.27 5.95 0.58
CA ASN A 80 22.79 6.64 1.77
C ASN A 80 22.18 7.98 1.40
N VAL A 81 21.05 8.29 2.04
CA VAL A 81 20.36 9.58 1.92
C VAL A 81 20.38 10.25 3.28
N GLU A 82 20.84 11.50 3.35
CA GLU A 82 20.79 12.32 4.56
C GLU A 82 19.91 13.53 4.30
N VAL A 83 18.97 13.76 5.22
CA VAL A 83 18.01 14.87 5.12
C VAL A 83 17.96 15.59 6.47
N PRO A 84 18.12 16.92 6.49
CA PRO A 84 17.94 17.72 7.68
C PRO A 84 16.44 17.95 7.94
N PHE A 85 16.03 17.87 9.21
CA PHE A 85 14.68 18.17 9.67
C PHE A 85 14.73 19.13 10.85
N ASN A 86 13.82 20.10 10.86
CA ASN A 86 13.58 21.00 11.98
C ASN A 86 12.07 21.04 12.23
N LEU A 87 11.60 20.23 13.17
CA LEU A 87 10.19 20.04 13.45
C LEU A 87 9.82 20.68 14.79
N LYS A 88 8.60 21.16 14.89
CA LYS A 88 8.07 21.77 16.13
C LYS A 88 7.71 20.68 17.15
N ASN A 89 7.60 21.10 18.41
CA ASN A 89 7.20 20.17 19.46
C ASN A 89 5.80 19.58 19.22
N GLY A 90 5.72 18.25 19.27
CA GLY A 90 4.50 17.50 19.00
C GLY A 90 4.13 17.38 17.51
N GLU A 91 4.94 17.92 16.60
CA GLU A 91 4.69 17.82 15.17
C GLU A 91 4.90 16.38 14.69
N GLU A 92 3.98 15.91 13.85
CA GLU A 92 4.10 14.67 13.11
C GLU A 92 4.33 15.00 11.63
N PHE A 93 5.50 14.62 11.12
CA PHE A 93 5.88 14.88 9.73
C PHE A 93 6.01 13.56 8.98
N GLU A 94 5.44 13.51 7.77
CA GLU A 94 5.55 12.36 6.88
C GLU A 94 6.62 12.62 5.82
N PHE A 95 7.58 11.70 5.72
CA PHE A 95 8.62 11.74 4.71
C PHE A 95 8.85 10.36 4.10
N ASN A 96 8.75 10.28 2.78
CA ASN A 96 8.87 9.03 2.01
C ASN A 96 10.10 9.11 1.09
N PRO A 97 11.31 8.80 1.58
CA PRO A 97 12.52 8.86 0.77
C PRO A 97 12.56 7.72 -0.26
N VAL A 98 13.08 8.05 -1.43
CA VAL A 98 13.43 7.08 -2.46
C VAL A 98 14.95 6.86 -2.41
N LEU A 99 15.37 5.65 -2.10
CA LEU A 99 16.78 5.28 -2.13
C LEU A 99 17.18 4.80 -3.52
N LYS A 100 18.28 5.35 -4.02
CA LYS A 100 18.89 4.94 -5.30
C LYS A 100 19.82 3.77 -5.07
N SER A 101 19.76 2.79 -5.97
CA SER A 101 20.66 1.64 -5.96
C SER A 101 22.12 2.07 -6.01
N ASN A 102 22.97 1.39 -5.26
CA ASN A 102 24.41 1.68 -5.19
C ASN A 102 25.21 0.99 -6.31
N TYR A 103 24.54 0.56 -7.38
CA TYR A 103 25.25 -0.06 -8.50
C TYR A 103 25.96 0.99 -9.35
N GLU A 104 27.26 1.12 -9.18
CA GLU A 104 28.12 1.55 -10.28
C GLU A 104 28.08 0.45 -11.35
N GLN A 105 27.75 0.81 -12.57
CA GLN A 105 27.82 -0.08 -13.72
C GLN A 105 29.24 -0.61 -13.86
N ILE A 106 29.50 -1.78 -13.32
CA ILE A 106 30.63 -2.61 -13.73
C ILE A 106 30.00 -3.68 -14.62
N GLU A 107 30.36 -3.64 -15.90
CA GLU A 107 30.14 -4.73 -16.85
C GLU A 107 30.85 -6.00 -16.37
N THR A 108 30.25 -6.70 -15.45
CA THR A 108 30.65 -8.07 -15.10
C THR A 108 29.44 -8.77 -14.50
N VAL A 109 29.02 -9.81 -15.17
CA VAL A 109 27.95 -10.70 -14.69
C VAL A 109 28.40 -11.35 -13.39
N ILE A 110 27.99 -10.80 -12.26
CA ILE A 110 28.08 -11.48 -10.97
C ILE A 110 26.67 -11.80 -10.52
N ILE A 111 26.35 -13.06 -10.52
CA ILE A 111 25.14 -13.63 -9.94
C ILE A 111 25.27 -13.50 -8.42
N THR A 112 24.75 -12.44 -7.83
CA THR A 112 24.55 -12.33 -6.38
C THR A 112 23.08 -12.41 -6.08
N GLY A 113 22.68 -13.51 -5.44
CA GLY A 113 21.30 -13.78 -5.06
C GLY A 113 20.87 -12.95 -3.87
N SER A 114 20.20 -11.86 -4.14
CA SER A 114 19.12 -11.26 -3.33
C SER A 114 18.47 -10.08 -4.08
N LYS A 115 18.37 -10.17 -5.38
CA LYS A 115 17.23 -9.55 -6.05
C LYS A 115 16.04 -10.42 -5.69
N ARG A 116 14.93 -9.84 -5.25
CA ARG A 116 13.64 -10.42 -5.65
C ARG A 116 13.89 -10.76 -7.12
N LYS A 117 14.18 -12.04 -7.44
CA LYS A 117 14.33 -12.48 -8.81
C LYS A 117 13.14 -11.86 -9.51
N GLU A 118 13.35 -11.06 -10.54
CA GLU A 118 12.34 -10.93 -11.57
C GLU A 118 12.12 -12.37 -12.01
N LEU A 119 11.10 -12.98 -11.41
CA LEU A 119 10.74 -14.35 -11.73
C LEU A 119 10.35 -14.24 -13.18
N GLU A 120 11.06 -14.97 -14.02
CA GLU A 120 10.75 -15.04 -15.44
C GLU A 120 9.24 -15.29 -15.56
N GLY A 121 8.53 -14.35 -16.20
CA GLY A 121 7.08 -14.41 -16.37
C GLY A 121 6.22 -13.65 -15.37
N VAL A 122 6.80 -12.97 -14.37
CA VAL A 122 6.06 -12.07 -13.47
C VAL A 122 6.16 -10.62 -13.96
N THR A 123 5.03 -9.98 -14.17
CA THR A 123 4.94 -8.56 -14.49
C THR A 123 4.45 -7.81 -13.27
N THR A 124 5.31 -7.00 -12.66
CA THR A 124 4.93 -6.11 -11.55
C THR A 124 4.36 -4.83 -12.10
N ILE A 125 3.18 -4.45 -11.65
CA ILE A 125 2.47 -3.27 -12.10
C ILE A 125 2.48 -2.22 -10.99
N SER A 126 3.02 -1.05 -11.33
CA SER A 126 3.17 0.02 -10.34
C SER A 126 1.83 0.64 -9.92
N PRO A 127 1.71 1.08 -8.66
CA PRO A 127 0.50 1.73 -8.14
C PRO A 127 0.10 2.98 -8.91
N GLN A 128 1.07 3.72 -9.46
CA GLN A 128 0.81 4.93 -10.25
C GLN A 128 0.01 4.59 -11.51
N ILE A 129 0.39 3.53 -12.21
CA ILE A 129 -0.32 3.08 -13.41
C ILE A 129 -1.74 2.66 -13.05
N ILE A 130 -1.92 1.91 -11.94
CA ILE A 130 -3.23 1.47 -11.47
C ILE A 130 -4.17 2.67 -11.21
N ARG A 131 -3.65 3.75 -10.63
CA ARG A 131 -4.43 4.96 -10.31
C ARG A 131 -4.72 5.85 -11.51
N THR A 132 -3.91 5.77 -12.57
CA THR A 132 -4.10 6.57 -13.79
C THR A 132 -5.06 5.95 -14.78
N ILE A 133 -5.40 4.67 -14.64
CA ILE A 133 -6.36 4.02 -15.52
C ILE A 133 -7.76 4.56 -15.25
N LYS A 134 -8.14 5.53 -16.06
CA LYS A 134 -9.48 6.09 -16.08
C LYS A 134 -10.21 5.52 -17.30
N GLY A 135 -11.36 4.94 -17.08
CA GLY A 135 -12.16 4.37 -18.16
C GLY A 135 -13.57 4.08 -17.71
N ALA A 136 -14.40 3.63 -18.64
CA ALA A 136 -15.76 3.21 -18.34
C ALA A 136 -15.84 2.10 -17.29
N GLN A 137 -14.77 1.31 -17.17
CA GLN A 137 -14.61 0.31 -16.11
C GLN A 137 -13.23 0.45 -15.46
N PRO A 138 -13.07 1.28 -14.42
CA PRO A 138 -11.84 1.35 -13.67
C PRO A 138 -11.68 0.05 -12.87
N GLY A 139 -10.76 -0.80 -13.28
CA GLY A 139 -10.46 -2.07 -12.62
C GLY A 139 -9.07 -2.55 -13.01
N VAL A 140 -8.52 -3.42 -12.19
CA VAL A 140 -7.21 -4.05 -12.45
C VAL A 140 -7.26 -4.85 -13.75
N GLU A 141 -8.40 -5.45 -14.06
CA GLU A 141 -8.61 -6.27 -15.25
C GLU A 141 -8.40 -5.46 -16.54
N ASN A 142 -8.76 -4.19 -16.55
CA ASN A 142 -8.50 -3.33 -17.72
C ASN A 142 -7.02 -3.10 -17.98
N LEU A 143 -6.22 -3.12 -16.92
CA LEU A 143 -4.77 -3.07 -17.02
C LEU A 143 -4.24 -4.39 -17.56
N LEU A 144 -4.75 -5.52 -17.04
CA LEU A 144 -4.34 -6.84 -17.50
C LEU A 144 -4.57 -7.04 -18.99
N LYS A 145 -5.62 -6.41 -19.58
CA LYS A 145 -5.88 -6.43 -21.04
C LYS A 145 -4.70 -5.93 -21.88
N THR A 146 -3.87 -5.06 -21.32
CA THR A 146 -2.71 -4.52 -22.04
C THR A 146 -1.51 -5.45 -22.03
N LEU A 147 -1.56 -6.52 -21.23
CA LEU A 147 -0.47 -7.47 -21.09
C LEU A 147 -0.51 -8.55 -22.17
N PRO A 148 0.66 -9.01 -22.63
CA PRO A 148 0.73 -10.07 -23.64
C PRO A 148 0.06 -11.36 -23.15
N GLY A 149 -0.75 -11.98 -24.00
CA GLY A 149 -1.40 -13.26 -23.73
C GLY A 149 -2.69 -13.16 -22.91
N VAL A 150 -3.13 -11.96 -22.54
CA VAL A 150 -4.42 -11.73 -21.88
C VAL A 150 -5.48 -11.39 -22.91
N ASN A 151 -6.60 -12.07 -22.84
CA ASN A 151 -7.76 -11.85 -23.72
C ASN A 151 -9.03 -11.66 -22.89
N ILE A 152 -9.93 -10.84 -23.36
CA ILE A 152 -11.21 -10.55 -22.73
C ILE A 152 -12.30 -10.66 -23.79
N SER A 153 -13.30 -11.48 -23.50
CA SER A 153 -14.41 -11.75 -24.43
C SER A 153 -15.43 -10.61 -24.49
N ASN A 154 -15.53 -9.78 -23.44
CA ASN A 154 -16.50 -8.69 -23.36
C ASN A 154 -15.89 -7.48 -22.66
N GLU A 155 -16.01 -6.29 -23.27
CA GLU A 155 -15.48 -5.03 -22.68
C GLU A 155 -16.11 -4.65 -21.36
N LEU A 156 -17.34 -5.09 -21.09
CA LEU A 156 -18.05 -4.85 -19.83
C LEU A 156 -17.79 -5.93 -18.78
N SER A 157 -17.11 -7.03 -19.14
CA SER A 157 -16.76 -8.11 -18.23
C SER A 157 -15.45 -7.83 -17.51
N THR A 158 -15.37 -8.26 -16.27
CA THR A 158 -14.13 -8.31 -15.46
C THR A 158 -13.40 -9.65 -15.63
N GLN A 159 -14.00 -10.60 -16.38
CA GLN A 159 -13.36 -11.88 -16.68
C GLN A 159 -12.28 -11.71 -17.74
N TYR A 160 -11.17 -12.39 -17.54
CA TYR A 160 -10.08 -12.44 -18.48
C TYR A 160 -9.58 -13.88 -18.64
N ALA A 161 -9.12 -14.20 -19.83
CA ALA A 161 -8.51 -15.46 -20.20
C ALA A 161 -7.03 -15.24 -20.49
N VAL A 162 -6.18 -16.18 -20.07
CA VAL A 162 -4.72 -16.05 -20.23
C VAL A 162 -4.19 -17.23 -21.00
N ARG A 163 -3.45 -16.97 -22.08
CA ARG A 163 -2.79 -17.97 -22.94
C ARG A 163 -3.70 -19.11 -23.41
N GLY A 164 -4.96 -18.80 -23.69
CA GLY A 164 -5.95 -19.78 -24.15
C GLY A 164 -6.64 -20.56 -23.05
N GLY A 165 -6.30 -20.34 -21.79
CA GLY A 165 -7.05 -20.88 -20.66
C GLY A 165 -8.39 -20.16 -20.45
N ASN A 166 -9.23 -20.71 -19.59
CA ASN A 166 -10.52 -20.14 -19.26
C ASN A 166 -10.39 -19.16 -18.06
N PHE A 167 -11.41 -18.32 -17.85
CA PHE A 167 -11.40 -17.33 -16.74
C PHE A 167 -11.37 -17.96 -15.35
N ASP A 168 -11.87 -19.18 -15.17
CA ASP A 168 -11.89 -19.94 -13.92
C ASP A 168 -10.55 -20.63 -13.62
N GLU A 169 -9.61 -20.60 -14.57
CA GLU A 169 -8.25 -21.11 -14.41
C GLU A 169 -7.26 -20.05 -13.89
N ASN A 170 -7.74 -18.89 -13.56
CA ASN A 170 -6.93 -17.81 -12.99
C ASN A 170 -7.02 -17.83 -11.46
N LEU A 171 -5.87 -17.65 -10.79
CA LEU A 171 -5.78 -17.43 -9.35
C LEU A 171 -5.76 -15.93 -9.05
N VAL A 172 -6.49 -15.52 -8.04
CA VAL A 172 -6.43 -14.16 -7.50
C VAL A 172 -6.15 -14.23 -6.02
N TYR A 173 -5.07 -13.56 -5.60
CA TYR A 173 -4.69 -13.41 -4.21
C TYR A 173 -4.78 -11.93 -3.80
N VAL A 174 -5.24 -11.69 -2.58
CA VAL A 174 -5.17 -10.38 -1.94
C VAL A 174 -4.53 -10.55 -0.57
N ASN A 175 -3.36 -9.95 -0.37
CA ASN A 175 -2.58 -10.08 0.86
C ASN A 175 -2.41 -11.54 1.31
N GLU A 176 -1.96 -12.40 0.37
CA GLU A 176 -1.74 -13.84 0.57
C GLU A 176 -3.01 -14.68 0.79
N ILE A 177 -4.20 -14.07 0.75
CA ILE A 177 -5.50 -14.76 0.86
C ILE A 177 -6.04 -15.03 -0.53
N GLU A 178 -6.33 -16.29 -0.85
CA GLU A 178 -6.95 -16.66 -2.11
C GLU A 178 -8.40 -16.18 -2.18
N VAL A 179 -8.75 -15.52 -3.28
CA VAL A 179 -10.10 -15.06 -3.57
C VAL A 179 -10.73 -15.98 -4.60
N TYR A 180 -11.54 -16.92 -4.17
CA TYR A 180 -12.17 -17.93 -5.03
C TYR A 180 -13.16 -17.35 -6.03
N ARG A 181 -13.78 -16.20 -5.72
CA ARG A 181 -14.73 -15.49 -6.59
C ARG A 181 -14.35 -14.03 -6.71
N PRO A 182 -13.39 -13.69 -7.59
CA PRO A 182 -12.93 -12.31 -7.75
C PRO A 182 -13.95 -11.40 -8.46
N PHE A 183 -15.16 -11.85 -8.65
CA PHE A 183 -16.27 -11.13 -9.29
C PHE A 183 -17.37 -10.89 -8.26
N LEU A 184 -17.74 -9.64 -8.02
CA LEU A 184 -18.72 -9.30 -6.99
C LEU A 184 -20.14 -9.74 -7.32
N VAL A 185 -20.56 -9.57 -8.55
CA VAL A 185 -21.90 -9.97 -9.00
C VAL A 185 -21.83 -10.47 -10.43
N ARG A 186 -22.45 -11.60 -10.69
CA ARG A 186 -22.65 -12.14 -12.03
C ARG A 186 -24.09 -11.95 -12.43
N SER A 187 -24.33 -11.16 -13.46
CA SER A 187 -25.66 -10.87 -13.98
C SER A 187 -25.70 -11.13 -15.47
N GLY A 188 -25.78 -12.39 -15.83
CA GLY A 188 -25.85 -12.80 -17.23
C GLY A 188 -24.57 -12.50 -18.01
N GLN A 189 -24.70 -11.67 -19.05
CA GLN A 189 -23.59 -11.31 -19.95
C GLN A 189 -22.73 -10.15 -19.46
N GLN A 190 -23.11 -9.50 -18.36
CA GLN A 190 -22.42 -8.33 -17.86
C GLN A 190 -22.03 -8.56 -16.42
N GLU A 191 -20.74 -8.58 -16.19
CA GLU A 191 -20.17 -8.76 -14.88
C GLU A 191 -20.02 -7.43 -14.16
N GLY A 192 -20.16 -7.49 -12.86
CA GLY A 192 -20.16 -6.33 -12.01
C GLY A 192 -18.78 -5.71 -11.81
N LEU A 193 -18.65 -5.02 -10.71
CA LEU A 193 -17.37 -4.46 -10.27
C LEU A 193 -16.33 -5.57 -10.11
N SER A 194 -15.09 -5.26 -10.49
CA SER A 194 -13.93 -6.01 -10.04
C SER A 194 -13.94 -6.17 -8.53
N PHE A 195 -13.58 -7.34 -8.03
CA PHE A 195 -13.36 -7.53 -6.60
C PHE A 195 -12.34 -6.52 -6.07
N VAL A 196 -11.30 -6.24 -6.84
CA VAL A 196 -10.20 -5.39 -6.42
C VAL A 196 -10.60 -3.93 -6.36
N ASN A 197 -10.48 -3.34 -5.19
CA ASN A 197 -10.59 -1.89 -5.03
C ASN A 197 -9.23 -1.24 -5.31
N THR A 198 -9.08 -0.65 -6.49
CA THR A 198 -7.82 -0.04 -6.95
C THR A 198 -7.29 1.06 -6.03
N ALA A 199 -8.17 1.74 -5.28
CA ALA A 199 -7.76 2.75 -4.31
C ALA A 199 -7.08 2.14 -3.07
N MET A 200 -7.24 0.85 -2.83
CA MET A 200 -6.60 0.12 -1.72
C MET A 200 -5.29 -0.54 -2.13
N VAL A 201 -5.01 -0.69 -3.43
CA VAL A 201 -3.86 -1.44 -3.94
C VAL A 201 -2.55 -0.68 -3.74
N GLN A 202 -1.55 -1.38 -3.22
CA GLN A 202 -0.16 -0.95 -3.14
C GLN A 202 0.67 -1.53 -4.28
N ASN A 203 0.55 -2.84 -4.53
CA ASN A 203 1.30 -3.53 -5.57
C ASN A 203 0.43 -4.59 -6.23
N LEU A 204 0.78 -4.94 -7.45
CA LEU A 204 0.09 -5.95 -8.24
C LEU A 204 1.12 -6.71 -9.06
N ASP A 205 1.26 -8.00 -8.77
CA ASP A 205 2.12 -8.92 -9.48
C ASP A 205 1.26 -9.86 -10.33
N PHE A 206 1.50 -9.89 -11.63
CA PHE A 206 0.79 -10.73 -12.57
C PHE A 206 1.74 -11.73 -13.23
N SER A 207 1.37 -13.01 -13.20
CA SER A 207 2.07 -14.09 -13.87
C SER A 207 1.18 -14.78 -14.88
N ALA A 208 1.56 -14.75 -16.15
CA ALA A 208 0.90 -15.48 -17.22
C ALA A 208 1.56 -16.86 -17.43
N GLY A 209 1.33 -17.79 -16.50
CA GLY A 209 2.02 -19.10 -16.46
C GLY A 209 3.42 -19.00 -15.83
N GLY A 210 4.00 -20.14 -15.46
CA GLY A 210 5.33 -20.19 -14.84
C GLY A 210 5.42 -19.56 -13.45
N PHE A 211 4.33 -19.52 -12.70
CA PHE A 211 4.27 -18.95 -11.36
C PHE A 211 4.93 -19.84 -10.29
N GLN A 212 5.19 -19.26 -9.14
CA GLN A 212 5.86 -19.93 -8.02
C GLN A 212 5.05 -21.13 -7.50
N ALA A 213 5.74 -22.11 -6.93
CA ALA A 213 5.13 -23.32 -6.35
C ALA A 213 4.14 -23.04 -5.19
N LYS A 214 4.20 -21.85 -4.56
CA LYS A 214 3.22 -21.45 -3.54
C LYS A 214 1.79 -21.27 -4.10
N TYR A 215 1.67 -21.05 -5.41
CA TYR A 215 0.40 -20.92 -6.09
C TYR A 215 0.07 -22.25 -6.76
N GLY A 216 -0.81 -23.02 -6.12
CA GLY A 216 -1.30 -24.29 -6.66
C GLY A 216 -2.64 -24.16 -7.35
N ASP A 217 -3.14 -25.29 -7.85
CA ASP A 217 -4.55 -25.52 -8.18
C ASP A 217 -5.10 -24.89 -9.47
N LYS A 218 -4.41 -23.94 -10.10
CA LYS A 218 -4.84 -23.31 -11.36
C LYS A 218 -3.71 -23.29 -12.39
N LEU A 219 -4.07 -23.18 -13.66
CA LEU A 219 -3.13 -23.46 -14.75
C LEU A 219 -2.78 -22.23 -15.60
N SER A 220 -3.63 -21.19 -15.64
CA SER A 220 -3.48 -20.11 -16.61
C SER A 220 -2.69 -18.93 -16.07
N SER A 221 -3.10 -18.36 -14.96
CA SER A 221 -2.41 -17.19 -14.41
C SER A 221 -2.57 -17.03 -12.91
N VAL A 222 -1.71 -16.19 -12.34
CA VAL A 222 -1.79 -15.70 -10.96
C VAL A 222 -1.79 -14.19 -10.95
N LEU A 223 -2.74 -13.60 -10.24
CA LEU A 223 -2.83 -12.20 -9.91
C LEU A 223 -2.66 -12.05 -8.40
N ASP A 224 -1.50 -11.60 -7.96
CA ASP A 224 -1.17 -11.37 -6.55
C ASP A 224 -1.24 -9.87 -6.26
N ILE A 225 -2.15 -9.49 -5.37
CA ILE A 225 -2.48 -8.11 -5.05
C ILE A 225 -2.12 -7.84 -3.61
N THR A 226 -1.34 -6.80 -3.40
CA THR A 226 -1.02 -6.31 -2.07
C THR A 226 -1.75 -5.01 -1.81
N TYR A 227 -2.59 -4.98 -0.78
CA TYR A 227 -3.21 -3.75 -0.31
C TYR A 227 -2.23 -2.93 0.51
N ARG A 228 -2.36 -1.61 0.44
CA ARG A 228 -1.46 -0.70 1.14
C ARG A 228 -1.66 -0.77 2.66
N THR A 229 -0.57 -0.62 3.36
CA THR A 229 -0.58 -0.46 4.82
C THR A 229 -0.72 1.02 5.16
N PRO A 230 -1.77 1.42 5.88
CA PRO A 230 -1.95 2.79 6.32
C PRO A 230 -0.80 3.28 7.20
N ILE A 231 -0.32 4.50 6.94
CA ILE A 231 0.74 5.16 7.71
C ILE A 231 0.24 6.39 8.45
N LYS A 232 -0.90 6.93 8.01
CA LYS A 232 -1.56 8.08 8.62
C LYS A 232 -3.07 7.96 8.44
N PHE A 233 -3.81 8.86 9.07
CA PHE A 233 -5.21 9.05 8.74
C PHE A 233 -5.32 9.71 7.36
N GLY A 234 -6.15 9.14 6.51
CA GLY A 234 -6.43 9.66 5.18
C GLY A 234 -7.81 9.27 4.71
N VAL A 235 -8.40 10.12 3.88
CA VAL A 235 -9.66 9.85 3.19
C VAL A 235 -9.51 10.27 1.74
N GLN A 236 -9.88 9.40 0.84
CA GLN A 236 -9.91 9.64 -0.60
C GLN A 236 -11.32 9.38 -1.13
N ALA A 237 -11.86 10.31 -1.90
CA ALA A 237 -13.12 10.16 -2.59
C ALA A 237 -12.92 10.33 -4.10
N ASP A 238 -13.45 9.39 -4.87
CA ASP A 238 -13.45 9.43 -6.31
C ASP A 238 -14.89 9.42 -6.82
N LEU A 239 -15.22 10.36 -7.70
CA LEU A 239 -16.54 10.50 -8.28
C LEU A 239 -16.47 10.44 -9.81
N SER A 240 -17.41 9.73 -10.41
CA SER A 240 -17.57 9.60 -11.86
C SER A 240 -19.03 9.60 -12.25
N LEU A 241 -19.32 9.71 -13.54
CA LEU A 241 -20.70 9.61 -14.07
C LEU A 241 -21.36 8.26 -13.76
N LEU A 242 -20.57 7.22 -13.56
CA LEU A 242 -21.06 5.85 -13.33
C LEU A 242 -21.07 5.45 -11.85
N GLY A 243 -20.70 6.35 -10.95
CA GLY A 243 -20.67 6.04 -9.53
C GLY A 243 -19.54 6.73 -8.77
N GLY A 244 -19.20 6.21 -7.59
CA GLY A 244 -18.14 6.76 -6.78
C GLY A 244 -17.52 5.75 -5.84
N SER A 245 -16.40 6.12 -5.27
CA SER A 245 -15.73 5.37 -4.22
C SER A 245 -15.28 6.30 -3.10
N LEU A 246 -15.23 5.75 -1.89
CA LEU A 246 -14.68 6.38 -0.71
C LEU A 246 -13.73 5.41 -0.05
N THR A 247 -12.49 5.81 0.13
CA THR A 247 -11.49 5.00 0.84
C THR A 247 -11.00 5.77 2.04
N ALA A 248 -11.08 5.16 3.22
CA ALA A 248 -10.58 5.71 4.46
C ALA A 248 -9.47 4.82 5.02
N GLU A 249 -8.44 5.44 5.54
CA GLU A 249 -7.32 4.76 6.14
C GLU A 249 -6.93 5.38 7.47
N SER A 250 -6.46 4.56 8.39
CA SER A 250 -6.07 5.00 9.71
C SER A 250 -5.02 4.07 10.30
N VAL A 251 -4.19 4.62 11.17
CA VAL A 251 -3.23 3.86 11.95
C VAL A 251 -3.23 4.40 13.39
N SER A 252 -3.11 3.52 14.37
CA SER A 252 -3.01 3.89 15.78
C SER A 252 -1.69 4.64 16.05
N LYS A 253 -1.65 5.43 17.12
CA LYS A 253 -0.46 6.21 17.51
C LYS A 253 0.77 5.35 17.78
N ASP A 254 0.57 4.12 18.24
CA ASP A 254 1.62 3.14 18.49
C ASP A 254 1.96 2.29 17.25
N SER A 255 1.33 2.57 16.10
CA SER A 255 1.47 1.86 14.82
C SER A 255 1.18 0.35 14.89
N LYS A 256 0.48 -0.10 15.93
CA LYS A 256 0.12 -1.51 16.10
C LYS A 256 -1.16 -1.88 15.36
N PHE A 257 -2.12 -0.99 15.30
CA PHE A 257 -3.39 -1.23 14.63
C PHE A 257 -3.52 -0.34 13.40
N SER A 258 -3.81 -0.94 12.26
CA SER A 258 -4.11 -0.22 11.03
C SER A 258 -5.43 -0.67 10.44
N THR A 259 -6.12 0.27 9.81
CA THR A 259 -7.43 0.07 9.20
C THR A 259 -7.44 0.71 7.82
N LEU A 260 -7.86 -0.05 6.82
CA LEU A 260 -8.11 0.42 5.46
C LEU A 260 -9.51 -0.03 5.06
N ILE A 261 -10.39 0.92 4.77
CA ILE A 261 -11.78 0.67 4.40
C ILE A 261 -12.06 1.31 3.05
N GLY A 262 -12.66 0.54 2.16
CA GLY A 262 -13.10 1.00 0.85
C GLY A 262 -14.59 0.77 0.65
N LEU A 263 -15.30 1.81 0.25
CA LEU A 263 -16.71 1.77 -0.15
C LEU A 263 -16.77 2.10 -1.64
N ARG A 264 -17.55 1.36 -2.40
CA ARG A 264 -17.77 1.65 -3.83
C ARG A 264 -19.24 1.51 -4.17
N TYR A 265 -19.69 2.39 -5.03
CA TYR A 265 -21.00 2.29 -5.69
C TYR A 265 -20.82 2.54 -7.18
N ARG A 266 -21.53 1.77 -7.99
CA ARG A 266 -21.50 1.89 -9.44
C ARG A 266 -22.87 1.60 -10.04
N ASP A 267 -23.25 2.43 -11.02
CA ASP A 267 -24.43 2.26 -11.85
C ASP A 267 -23.99 2.17 -13.32
N ASN A 268 -24.05 0.97 -13.89
CA ASN A 268 -23.70 0.73 -15.28
C ASN A 268 -24.92 0.85 -16.22
N SER A 269 -26.07 1.32 -15.74
CA SER A 269 -27.28 1.44 -16.55
C SER A 269 -27.09 2.27 -17.81
N LEU A 270 -26.34 3.39 -17.71
CA LEU A 270 -26.02 4.23 -18.86
C LEU A 270 -25.22 3.51 -19.95
N LEU A 271 -24.31 2.61 -19.55
CA LEU A 271 -23.50 1.84 -20.51
C LEU A 271 -24.33 0.75 -21.20
N VAL A 272 -25.32 0.21 -20.51
CA VAL A 272 -26.22 -0.82 -21.06
C VAL A 272 -27.25 -0.18 -21.96
N GLU A 273 -27.84 0.94 -21.57
CA GLU A 273 -28.80 1.68 -22.37
C GLU A 273 -28.20 2.22 -23.69
N ALA A 274 -26.92 2.57 -23.67
CA ALA A 274 -26.17 2.99 -24.87
C ALA A 274 -25.90 1.85 -25.88
N LYS A 275 -25.96 0.59 -25.43
CA LYS A 275 -25.88 -0.58 -26.28
C LYS A 275 -27.34 -1.00 -26.56
N GLU A 276 -27.82 -0.95 -27.76
CA GLU A 276 -29.16 -1.39 -28.19
C GLU A 276 -29.43 -2.86 -27.79
N THR A 277 -29.58 -3.10 -26.49
CA THR A 277 -29.92 -4.42 -25.96
C THR A 277 -31.42 -4.49 -25.75
N GLN A 278 -32.04 -5.55 -26.21
CA GLN A 278 -33.49 -5.79 -26.07
C GLN A 278 -33.95 -6.07 -24.61
N THR A 279 -33.04 -5.95 -23.64
CA THR A 279 -33.32 -6.29 -22.24
C THR A 279 -33.26 -5.04 -21.35
N ASN A 280 -34.32 -4.85 -20.58
CA ASN A 280 -34.46 -3.76 -19.61
C ASN A 280 -33.66 -4.06 -18.33
N PHE A 281 -32.34 -4.13 -18.44
CA PHE A 281 -31.42 -4.49 -17.36
C PHE A 281 -30.65 -3.27 -16.85
N ARG A 282 -30.70 -3.01 -15.54
CA ARG A 282 -30.02 -1.89 -14.89
C ARG A 282 -29.02 -2.38 -13.83
N PRO A 283 -27.77 -2.66 -14.24
CA PRO A 283 -26.78 -3.19 -13.31
C PRO A 283 -26.30 -2.10 -12.35
N ARG A 284 -26.55 -2.32 -11.07
CA ARG A 284 -26.09 -1.48 -9.96
C ARG A 284 -25.33 -2.32 -8.97
N PHE A 285 -24.21 -1.81 -8.51
CA PHE A 285 -23.30 -2.54 -7.64
C PHE A 285 -22.88 -1.66 -6.48
N ALA A 286 -22.78 -2.26 -5.31
CA ALA A 286 -22.17 -1.66 -4.13
C ALA A 286 -21.35 -2.70 -3.40
N ASP A 287 -20.21 -2.32 -2.88
CA ASP A 287 -19.40 -3.18 -2.03
C ASP A 287 -18.68 -2.39 -0.94
N ILE A 288 -18.37 -3.10 0.13
CA ILE A 288 -17.57 -2.63 1.25
C ILE A 288 -16.43 -3.62 1.41
N GLN A 289 -15.20 -3.11 1.44
CA GLN A 289 -14.01 -3.89 1.72
C GLN A 289 -13.29 -3.30 2.93
N THR A 290 -12.84 -4.17 3.81
CA THR A 290 -12.13 -3.75 5.02
C THR A 290 -10.89 -4.60 5.20
N TYR A 291 -9.75 -3.96 5.35
CA TYR A 291 -8.50 -4.62 5.69
C TYR A 291 -7.99 -4.08 7.01
N LEU A 292 -7.95 -4.94 8.01
CA LEU A 292 -7.51 -4.65 9.36
C LEU A 292 -6.23 -5.40 9.64
N THR A 293 -5.26 -4.74 10.26
CA THR A 293 -4.04 -5.40 10.69
C THR A 293 -3.72 -5.01 12.12
N TYR A 294 -3.43 -5.99 12.96
CA TYR A 294 -2.94 -5.79 14.31
C TYR A 294 -1.58 -6.47 14.50
N LYS A 295 -0.57 -5.66 14.84
CA LYS A 295 0.79 -6.10 15.09
C LYS A 295 0.99 -6.32 16.59
N PHE A 296 1.07 -7.58 17.01
CA PHE A 296 1.35 -7.96 18.39
C PHE A 296 2.85 -7.78 18.72
N SER A 297 3.72 -8.17 17.80
CA SER A 297 5.17 -8.07 17.89
C SER A 297 5.78 -7.93 16.49
N ASP A 298 7.10 -7.76 16.39
CA ASP A 298 7.79 -7.71 15.09
C ASP A 298 7.74 -9.02 14.31
N LYS A 299 7.45 -10.13 15.00
CA LYS A 299 7.36 -11.47 14.40
C LYS A 299 5.94 -12.00 14.25
N PHE A 300 4.96 -11.31 14.83
CA PHE A 300 3.57 -11.79 14.84
C PHE A 300 2.59 -10.66 14.59
N HIS A 301 1.84 -10.77 13.54
CA HIS A 301 0.71 -9.89 13.21
C HIS A 301 -0.51 -10.72 12.79
N LEU A 302 -1.67 -10.15 12.98
CA LEU A 302 -2.94 -10.71 12.54
C LEU A 302 -3.58 -9.73 11.56
N SER A 303 -3.99 -10.26 10.41
CA SER A 303 -4.71 -9.48 9.40
C SER A 303 -6.06 -10.09 9.11
N PHE A 304 -7.03 -9.24 8.83
CA PHE A 304 -8.39 -9.61 8.48
C PHE A 304 -8.81 -8.84 7.21
N LEU A 305 -9.30 -9.57 6.22
CA LEU A 305 -9.83 -9.05 4.96
C LEU A 305 -11.31 -9.41 4.85
#